data_e8188f5e24377801032be5dc8724b7b4
#
_entry.id   e8188f5e24377801032be5dc8724b7b4
#
_cell.length_a   1.000
_cell.length_b   1.000
_cell.length_c   1.000
_cell.angle_alpha   90.00
_cell.angle_beta   90.00
_cell.angle_gamma   90.00
#
_symmetry.space_group_name_H-M   'P 1'
#
loop_
_entity.id
_entity.type
_entity.pdbx_description
1 polymer ?
#
loop_
_entity_poly.entity_id
_entity_poly.type
_entity_poly.pdbx_seq_one_letter_code
_entity_poly.pdbx_strand_id
1 'polypeptide(L)'
;QVTIKENIIINAKLIKDSPKISMDDLKLINHKVSTYTTTYGSGNSRGGNVENAANKIDDLLLMPGEEFSYENAVGPVIASNGYKYAPVISNGKLVDGIGGGVCQVSSTLYNTQLNAGILPTERRNHSKAVGYVPRGLDATLASGSIDYKFKNTYEYPLVINTKAINGKLTIEIWSNEDALKGIDYKPVSYVSGNVANTYLYGYDKDGNKVYEKHIDTSVYR
;
A
#
# COMPACT_ATOMS: atom_id res chain seq x y z
N GLN A 1 -30.37 15.65 -65.51
CA GLN A 1 -30.02 15.66 -64.06
C GLN A 1 -28.59 16.14 -63.92
N VAL A 2 -28.37 17.31 -63.36
CA VAL A 2 -27.02 17.83 -63.02
C VAL A 2 -26.71 17.34 -61.63
N THR A 3 -25.74 16.43 -61.52
CA THR A 3 -25.24 15.99 -60.24
C THR A 3 -24.15 16.97 -59.80
N ILE A 4 -24.44 17.82 -58.82
CA ILE A 4 -23.46 18.70 -58.21
C ILE A 4 -22.63 17.82 -57.27
N LYS A 5 -21.34 17.63 -57.58
CA LYS A 5 -20.38 17.08 -56.66
C LYS A 5 -19.85 18.23 -55.79
N GLU A 6 -20.35 18.35 -54.58
CA GLU A 6 -19.79 19.27 -53.60
C GLU A 6 -18.49 18.62 -53.03
N ASN A 7 -17.40 19.35 -53.16
CA ASN A 7 -16.15 18.98 -52.46
C ASN A 7 -16.26 19.42 -51.03
N ILE A 8 -16.40 18.47 -50.08
CA ILE A 8 -16.37 18.75 -48.66
C ILE A 8 -14.90 18.78 -48.22
N ILE A 9 -14.44 19.97 -47.81
CA ILE A 9 -13.12 20.14 -47.21
C ILE A 9 -13.27 19.93 -45.71
N ILE A 10 -12.76 18.81 -45.17
CA ILE A 10 -12.72 18.55 -43.76
C ILE A 10 -11.36 19.00 -43.22
N ASN A 11 -11.33 20.07 -42.43
CA ASN A 11 -10.12 20.44 -41.66
C ASN A 11 -9.99 19.57 -40.46
N ALA A 12 -9.20 18.50 -40.54
CA ALA A 12 -8.88 17.66 -39.40
C ALA A 12 -7.77 18.31 -38.58
N LYS A 13 -8.08 18.64 -37.30
CA LYS A 13 -7.07 19.05 -36.34
C LYS A 13 -6.45 17.77 -35.72
N LEU A 14 -5.22 17.49 -36.06
CA LEU A 14 -4.46 16.41 -35.41
C LEU A 14 -4.12 16.85 -34.00
N ILE A 15 -4.68 16.15 -33.00
CA ILE A 15 -4.31 16.27 -31.60
C ILE A 15 -3.34 15.12 -31.31
N LYS A 16 -2.11 15.43 -30.89
CA LYS A 16 -1.18 14.42 -30.41
C LYS A 16 -1.63 14.03 -29.00
N ASP A 17 -2.29 12.89 -28.90
CA ASP A 17 -2.59 12.26 -27.61
C ASP A 17 -1.36 11.47 -27.16
N SER A 18 -0.82 11.84 -25.99
CA SER A 18 0.32 11.13 -25.39
C SER A 18 -0.18 10.36 -24.19
N PRO A 19 0.26 9.11 -23.96
CA PRO A 19 -0.12 8.35 -22.78
C PRO A 19 0.28 9.12 -21.51
N LYS A 20 -0.56 9.05 -20.47
CA LYS A 20 -0.29 9.67 -19.17
C LYS A 20 1.01 9.14 -18.53
N ILE A 21 1.36 7.89 -18.83
CA ILE A 21 2.56 7.19 -18.38
C ILE A 21 3.36 6.79 -19.62
N SER A 22 4.61 7.22 -19.69
CA SER A 22 5.50 6.91 -20.80
C SER A 22 6.44 5.74 -20.47
N MET A 23 7.07 5.16 -21.50
CA MET A 23 8.13 4.18 -21.31
C MET A 23 9.33 4.76 -20.56
N ASP A 24 9.59 6.05 -20.68
CA ASP A 24 10.70 6.69 -19.97
C ASP A 24 10.38 6.83 -18.47
N ASP A 25 9.12 7.06 -18.10
CA ASP A 25 8.70 7.01 -16.68
C ASP A 25 8.93 5.61 -16.09
N LEU A 26 8.57 4.55 -16.83
CA LEU A 26 8.72 3.17 -16.36
C LEU A 26 10.20 2.75 -16.21
N LYS A 27 11.10 3.25 -17.06
CA LYS A 27 12.54 2.99 -16.94
C LYS A 27 13.17 3.57 -15.68
N LEU A 28 12.53 4.58 -15.05
CA LEU A 28 12.99 5.14 -13.79
C LEU A 28 12.78 4.18 -12.61
N ILE A 29 11.94 3.15 -12.76
CA ILE A 29 11.72 2.11 -11.75
C ILE A 29 12.76 1.01 -11.96
N ASN A 30 13.91 1.16 -11.35
CA ASN A 30 15.08 0.30 -11.57
C ASN A 30 15.63 -0.35 -10.29
N HIS A 31 15.07 0.00 -9.12
CA HIS A 31 15.59 -0.42 -7.83
C HIS A 31 14.49 -0.82 -6.85
N LYS A 32 14.74 -1.88 -6.07
CA LYS A 32 13.87 -2.23 -4.94
C LYS A 32 14.22 -1.36 -3.74
N VAL A 33 13.33 -0.43 -3.45
CA VAL A 33 13.50 0.58 -2.40
C VAL A 33 13.31 -0.02 -1.01
N SER A 34 12.28 -0.88 -0.86
CA SER A 34 11.94 -1.48 0.43
C SER A 34 11.20 -2.80 0.26
N THR A 35 11.19 -3.58 1.35
CA THR A 35 10.42 -4.82 1.44
C THR A 35 10.02 -5.10 2.88
N TYR A 36 8.88 -5.77 3.05
CA TYR A 36 8.45 -6.31 4.33
C TYR A 36 7.69 -7.63 4.12
N THR A 37 7.80 -8.54 5.08
CA THR A 37 7.19 -9.87 4.99
C THR A 37 6.45 -10.21 6.27
N THR A 38 5.24 -10.74 6.13
CA THR A 38 4.47 -11.36 7.23
C THR A 38 4.06 -12.78 6.85
N THR A 39 3.75 -13.61 7.86
CA THR A 39 3.28 -14.98 7.66
C THR A 39 1.79 -15.09 7.95
N TYR A 40 1.11 -15.99 7.23
CA TYR A 40 -0.32 -16.29 7.40
C TYR A 40 -0.59 -17.78 7.24
N GLY A 41 -1.71 -18.28 7.77
CA GLY A 41 -2.14 -19.65 7.52
C GLY A 41 -2.61 -19.80 6.07
N SER A 42 -1.96 -20.68 5.30
CA SER A 42 -2.36 -20.99 3.92
C SER A 42 -3.43 -22.07 3.89
N GLY A 43 -4.14 -22.17 2.75
CA GLY A 43 -5.12 -23.25 2.49
C GLY A 43 -6.47 -23.11 3.23
N ASN A 44 -6.73 -21.99 3.87
CA ASN A 44 -8.00 -21.68 4.53
C ASN A 44 -8.62 -20.37 4.00
N SER A 45 -9.85 -20.05 4.42
CA SER A 45 -10.57 -18.86 3.97
C SER A 45 -9.81 -17.56 4.26
N ARG A 46 -9.16 -17.46 5.43
CA ARG A 46 -8.37 -16.30 5.81
C ARG A 46 -7.15 -16.12 4.91
N GLY A 47 -6.43 -17.19 4.64
CA GLY A 47 -5.29 -17.18 3.71
C GLY A 47 -5.71 -16.77 2.31
N GLY A 48 -6.82 -17.32 1.80
CA GLY A 48 -7.39 -16.92 0.51
C GLY A 48 -7.77 -15.44 0.44
N ASN A 49 -8.25 -14.84 1.55
CA ASN A 49 -8.51 -13.40 1.62
C ASN A 49 -7.22 -12.56 1.58
N VAL A 50 -6.14 -13.03 2.23
CA VAL A 50 -4.82 -12.38 2.16
C VAL A 50 -4.31 -12.41 0.72
N GLU A 51 -4.36 -13.55 0.07
CA GLU A 51 -3.92 -13.74 -1.33
C GLU A 51 -4.75 -12.86 -2.28
N ASN A 52 -6.08 -12.85 -2.13
CA ASN A 52 -6.96 -12.02 -2.94
C ASN A 52 -6.67 -10.52 -2.78
N ALA A 53 -6.54 -10.02 -1.54
CA ALA A 53 -6.23 -8.62 -1.29
C ALA A 53 -4.83 -8.23 -1.77
N ALA A 54 -3.83 -9.11 -1.62
CA ALA A 54 -2.49 -8.92 -2.14
C ALA A 54 -2.49 -8.77 -3.66
N ASN A 55 -3.17 -9.68 -4.38
CA ASN A 55 -3.26 -9.65 -5.84
C ASN A 55 -3.92 -8.36 -6.37
N LYS A 56 -4.82 -7.73 -5.59
CA LYS A 56 -5.49 -6.48 -6.00
C LYS A 56 -4.60 -5.24 -5.92
N ILE A 57 -3.53 -5.29 -5.16
CA ILE A 57 -2.56 -4.20 -5.04
C ILE A 57 -1.23 -4.52 -5.74
N ASP A 58 -1.14 -5.69 -6.38
CA ASP A 58 0.06 -6.09 -7.12
C ASP A 58 0.20 -5.27 -8.41
N ASP A 59 1.45 -4.94 -8.77
CA ASP A 59 1.82 -4.12 -9.91
C ASP A 59 1.16 -2.72 -9.95
N LEU A 60 0.74 -2.20 -8.79
CA LEU A 60 0.09 -0.90 -8.72
C LEU A 60 1.13 0.22 -8.82
N LEU A 61 1.02 1.02 -9.88
CA LEU A 61 1.90 2.15 -10.19
C LEU A 61 1.34 3.45 -9.59
N LEU A 62 2.20 4.23 -8.94
CA LEU A 62 1.91 5.57 -8.47
C LEU A 62 2.93 6.55 -9.06
N MET A 63 2.45 7.52 -9.83
CA MET A 63 3.27 8.64 -10.31
C MET A 63 3.62 9.59 -9.15
N PRO A 64 4.67 10.44 -9.29
CA PRO A 64 4.99 11.46 -8.30
C PRO A 64 3.77 12.28 -7.89
N GLY A 65 3.50 12.36 -6.59
CA GLY A 65 2.39 13.09 -6.03
C GLY A 65 1.04 12.38 -6.04
N GLU A 66 0.90 11.21 -6.64
CA GLU A 66 -0.35 10.43 -6.58
C GLU A 66 -0.54 9.79 -5.20
N GLU A 67 -1.79 9.71 -4.76
CA GLU A 67 -2.17 9.11 -3.49
C GLU A 67 -2.72 7.70 -3.71
N PHE A 68 -2.22 6.77 -2.91
CA PHE A 68 -2.73 5.41 -2.78
C PHE A 68 -3.84 5.37 -1.73
N SER A 69 -4.94 4.66 -2.03
CA SER A 69 -6.01 4.31 -1.11
C SER A 69 -6.16 2.79 -1.09
N TYR A 70 -5.98 2.19 0.06
CA TYR A 70 -6.10 0.74 0.20
C TYR A 70 -7.53 0.26 -0.03
N GLU A 71 -8.53 1.00 0.48
CA GLU A 71 -9.94 0.69 0.25
C GLU A 71 -10.30 0.69 -1.24
N ASN A 72 -9.85 1.71 -1.98
CA ASN A 72 -10.09 1.79 -3.42
C ASN A 72 -9.40 0.65 -4.18
N ALA A 73 -8.18 0.28 -3.79
CA ALA A 73 -7.41 -0.75 -4.47
C ALA A 73 -7.99 -2.15 -4.25
N VAL A 74 -8.36 -2.51 -3.01
CA VAL A 74 -8.92 -3.84 -2.74
C VAL A 74 -10.39 -3.96 -3.11
N GLY A 75 -11.06 -2.81 -3.30
CA GLY A 75 -12.49 -2.72 -3.61
C GLY A 75 -13.38 -3.18 -2.46
N PRO A 76 -14.71 -3.25 -2.66
CA PRO A 76 -15.63 -3.70 -1.62
C PRO A 76 -15.28 -5.11 -1.13
N VAL A 77 -15.15 -5.25 0.20
CA VAL A 77 -14.84 -6.53 0.84
C VAL A 77 -16.13 -7.35 1.01
N ILE A 78 -16.57 -7.95 -0.10
CA ILE A 78 -17.80 -8.73 -0.22
C ILE A 78 -17.55 -10.04 -0.96
N ALA A 79 -18.48 -10.99 -0.85
CA ALA A 79 -18.34 -12.34 -1.43
C ALA A 79 -18.20 -12.31 -2.96
N SER A 80 -18.92 -11.44 -3.66
CA SER A 80 -18.83 -11.31 -5.13
C SER A 80 -17.46 -10.83 -5.61
N ASN A 81 -16.65 -10.23 -4.75
CA ASN A 81 -15.26 -9.84 -5.02
C ASN A 81 -14.23 -10.90 -4.58
N GLY A 82 -14.68 -12.12 -4.29
CA GLY A 82 -13.83 -13.26 -3.93
C GLY A 82 -13.44 -13.34 -2.45
N TYR A 83 -13.97 -12.47 -1.58
CA TYR A 83 -13.71 -12.55 -0.15
C TYR A 83 -14.61 -13.58 0.54
N LYS A 84 -14.07 -14.24 1.56
CA LYS A 84 -14.71 -15.30 2.32
C LYS A 84 -14.87 -14.93 3.78
N TYR A 85 -15.78 -15.61 4.47
CA TYR A 85 -15.90 -15.50 5.93
C TYR A 85 -14.65 -16.07 6.60
N ALA A 86 -14.11 -15.31 7.55
CA ALA A 86 -12.99 -15.66 8.42
C ALA A 86 -13.01 -14.73 9.64
N PRO A 87 -12.27 -15.04 10.73
CA PRO A 87 -12.23 -14.18 11.90
C PRO A 87 -11.77 -12.75 11.60
N VAL A 88 -12.57 -11.76 12.02
CA VAL A 88 -12.29 -10.31 11.97
C VAL A 88 -12.30 -9.73 13.37
N ILE A 89 -11.62 -8.60 13.58
CA ILE A 89 -11.67 -7.85 14.82
C ILE A 89 -12.80 -6.83 14.72
N SER A 90 -13.83 -6.97 15.57
CA SER A 90 -14.92 -6.03 15.71
C SER A 90 -15.12 -5.68 17.18
N ASN A 91 -15.07 -4.37 17.52
CA ASN A 91 -15.21 -3.88 18.90
C ASN A 91 -14.29 -4.59 19.91
N GLY A 92 -13.03 -4.88 19.51
CA GLY A 92 -12.04 -5.55 20.36
C GLY A 92 -12.24 -7.06 20.53
N LYS A 93 -13.20 -7.67 19.83
CA LYS A 93 -13.46 -9.12 19.85
C LYS A 93 -13.23 -9.74 18.49
N LEU A 94 -12.83 -11.02 18.46
CA LEU A 94 -12.82 -11.82 17.24
C LEU A 94 -14.23 -12.34 17.00
N VAL A 95 -14.76 -12.08 15.81
CA VAL A 95 -16.06 -12.56 15.35
C VAL A 95 -15.92 -13.04 13.91
N ASP A 96 -16.80 -13.94 13.48
CA ASP A 96 -16.84 -14.33 12.07
C ASP A 96 -17.39 -13.19 11.22
N GLY A 97 -16.65 -12.82 10.18
CA GLY A 97 -17.00 -11.76 9.25
C GLY A 97 -16.34 -11.95 7.89
N ILE A 98 -16.85 -11.26 6.89
CA ILE A 98 -16.27 -11.35 5.55
C ILE A 98 -14.94 -10.59 5.50
N GLY A 99 -13.92 -11.14 4.82
CA GLY A 99 -12.65 -10.47 4.59
C GLY A 99 -11.63 -10.56 5.72
N GLY A 100 -11.81 -11.47 6.70
CA GLY A 100 -10.78 -11.73 7.71
C GLY A 100 -9.44 -12.05 7.04
N GLY A 101 -8.39 -11.29 7.36
CA GLY A 101 -7.06 -11.36 6.73
C GLY A 101 -6.69 -10.14 5.87
N VAL A 102 -7.66 -9.38 5.35
CA VAL A 102 -7.42 -8.21 4.49
C VAL A 102 -6.52 -7.16 5.18
N CYS A 103 -6.72 -6.88 6.47
CA CYS A 103 -5.88 -5.93 7.21
C CYS A 103 -4.44 -6.41 7.46
N GLN A 104 -4.13 -7.68 7.25
CA GLN A 104 -2.74 -8.12 7.26
C GLN A 104 -1.98 -7.59 6.04
N VAL A 105 -2.63 -7.49 4.88
CA VAL A 105 -2.03 -6.92 3.67
C VAL A 105 -1.76 -5.43 3.84
N SER A 106 -2.74 -4.65 4.35
CA SER A 106 -2.51 -3.21 4.64
C SER A 106 -1.42 -2.99 5.68
N SER A 107 -1.34 -3.83 6.72
CA SER A 107 -0.28 -3.72 7.74
C SER A 107 1.10 -4.09 7.17
N THR A 108 1.18 -5.09 6.30
CA THR A 108 2.44 -5.45 5.63
C THR A 108 2.89 -4.32 4.70
N LEU A 109 1.97 -3.74 3.91
CA LEU A 109 2.26 -2.61 3.04
C LEU A 109 2.64 -1.36 3.85
N TYR A 110 2.01 -1.10 5.01
CA TYR A 110 2.36 0.00 5.90
C TYR A 110 3.81 -0.08 6.38
N ASN A 111 4.28 -1.27 6.78
CA ASN A 111 5.69 -1.46 7.13
C ASN A 111 6.62 -1.30 5.93
N THR A 112 6.23 -1.80 4.76
CA THR A 112 6.99 -1.62 3.51
C THR A 112 7.12 -0.13 3.17
N GLN A 113 6.01 0.61 3.24
CA GLN A 113 5.95 2.06 3.00
C GLN A 113 6.82 2.85 3.98
N LEU A 114 6.81 2.50 5.29
CA LEU A 114 7.65 3.17 6.28
C LEU A 114 9.14 2.92 6.03
N ASN A 115 9.51 1.67 5.67
CA ASN A 115 10.88 1.35 5.26
C ASN A 115 11.30 2.10 3.97
N ALA A 116 10.35 2.53 3.16
CA ALA A 116 10.56 3.39 2.00
C ALA A 116 10.63 4.90 2.36
N GLY A 117 10.62 5.26 3.64
CA GLY A 117 10.68 6.66 4.08
C GLY A 117 9.42 7.48 3.79
N ILE A 118 8.34 6.85 3.35
CA ILE A 118 7.07 7.51 3.04
C ILE A 118 6.19 7.48 4.29
N LEU A 119 5.56 8.61 4.64
CA LEU A 119 4.61 8.68 5.75
C LEU A 119 3.17 8.43 5.27
N PRO A 120 2.30 7.81 6.10
CA PRO A 120 0.89 7.67 5.75
C PRO A 120 0.18 9.04 5.77
N THR A 121 -0.80 9.22 4.88
CA THR A 121 -1.73 10.36 4.92
C THR A 121 -2.98 10.01 5.73
N GLU A 122 -3.34 8.72 5.78
CA GLU A 122 -4.40 8.20 6.66
C GLU A 122 -3.98 6.81 7.17
N ARG A 123 -4.07 6.61 8.48
CA ARG A 123 -3.81 5.30 9.11
C ARG A 123 -4.48 5.24 10.48
N ARG A 124 -5.05 4.08 10.82
CA ARG A 124 -5.50 3.75 12.19
C ARG A 124 -5.01 2.36 12.59
N ASN A 125 -4.68 2.21 13.88
CA ASN A 125 -4.41 0.91 14.48
C ASN A 125 -5.71 0.12 14.73
N HIS A 126 -5.60 -1.19 14.85
CA HIS A 126 -6.72 -2.03 15.30
C HIS A 126 -7.06 -1.72 16.76
N SER A 127 -8.32 -1.92 17.13
CA SER A 127 -8.75 -1.80 18.53
C SER A 127 -8.12 -2.85 19.45
N LYS A 128 -7.72 -4.01 18.89
CA LYS A 128 -6.98 -5.09 19.54
C LYS A 128 -5.67 -5.33 18.82
N ALA A 129 -4.58 -5.52 19.58
CA ALA A 129 -3.29 -5.80 18.99
C ALA A 129 -3.32 -7.08 18.14
N VAL A 130 -2.76 -6.99 16.93
CA VAL A 130 -2.62 -8.12 15.99
C VAL A 130 -1.30 -8.85 16.24
N GLY A 131 -1.20 -10.12 15.79
CA GLY A 131 -0.02 -10.94 16.04
C GLY A 131 0.98 -11.02 14.87
N TYR A 132 0.67 -10.43 13.72
CA TYR A 132 1.49 -10.54 12.51
C TYR A 132 2.45 -9.36 12.28
N VAL A 133 2.29 -8.26 13.02
CA VAL A 133 3.23 -7.12 13.08
C VAL A 133 3.36 -6.63 14.53
N PRO A 134 4.44 -5.91 14.89
CA PRO A 134 4.57 -5.25 16.19
C PRO A 134 3.46 -4.21 16.43
N ARG A 135 3.10 -3.99 17.71
CA ARG A 135 2.17 -2.92 18.10
C ARG A 135 2.67 -1.56 17.59
N GLY A 136 1.76 -0.75 17.06
CA GLY A 136 2.07 0.54 16.43
C GLY A 136 2.41 0.46 14.95
N LEU A 137 2.63 -0.76 14.42
CA LEU A 137 2.99 -1.00 13.02
C LEU A 137 1.89 -1.74 12.23
N ASP A 138 0.67 -1.72 12.73
CA ASP A 138 -0.51 -2.24 12.03
C ASP A 138 -1.32 -1.11 11.36
N ALA A 139 -2.06 -1.44 10.32
CA ALA A 139 -2.96 -0.53 9.61
C ALA A 139 -4.30 -1.22 9.34
N THR A 140 -5.39 -0.57 9.75
CA THR A 140 -6.76 -1.10 9.66
C THR A 140 -7.47 -0.59 8.42
N LEU A 141 -8.29 -1.46 7.82
CA LEU A 141 -9.36 -1.12 6.89
C LEU A 141 -10.71 -1.42 7.54
N ALA A 142 -11.62 -0.44 7.51
CA ALA A 142 -13.04 -0.66 7.81
C ALA A 142 -13.85 0.11 6.76
N SER A 143 -14.38 -0.62 5.77
CA SER A 143 -15.02 -0.06 4.58
C SER A 143 -15.99 1.08 4.88
N GLY A 144 -15.80 2.21 4.22
CA GLY A 144 -16.58 3.43 4.37
C GLY A 144 -16.28 4.25 5.65
N SER A 145 -15.32 3.83 6.51
CA SER A 145 -15.04 4.56 7.76
C SER A 145 -13.57 4.68 8.14
N ILE A 146 -12.73 3.73 7.75
CA ILE A 146 -11.28 3.74 8.03
C ILE A 146 -10.57 3.23 6.80
N ASP A 147 -9.74 4.06 6.21
CA ASP A 147 -8.85 3.69 5.11
C ASP A 147 -7.38 3.74 5.55
N TYR A 148 -6.53 3.18 4.72
CA TYR A 148 -5.09 3.33 4.82
C TYR A 148 -4.59 3.96 3.53
N LYS A 149 -3.97 5.14 3.66
CA LYS A 149 -3.53 5.95 2.52
C LYS A 149 -2.11 6.46 2.70
N PHE A 150 -1.43 6.63 1.60
CA PHE A 150 -0.17 7.36 1.52
C PHE A 150 0.00 7.99 0.14
N LYS A 151 0.87 8.99 0.06
CA LYS A 151 1.20 9.68 -1.19
C LYS A 151 2.60 9.31 -1.64
N ASN A 152 2.79 9.07 -2.94
CA ASN A 152 4.13 8.98 -3.49
C ASN A 152 4.81 10.35 -3.36
N THR A 153 5.75 10.47 -2.41
CA THR A 153 6.51 11.70 -2.14
C THR A 153 7.84 11.75 -2.88
N TYR A 154 8.16 10.72 -3.67
CA TYR A 154 9.35 10.71 -4.52
C TYR A 154 9.17 11.59 -5.75
N GLU A 155 10.28 12.00 -6.33
CA GLU A 155 10.35 12.64 -7.66
C GLU A 155 10.24 11.60 -8.80
N TYR A 156 10.17 10.32 -8.45
CA TYR A 156 10.15 9.17 -9.34
C TYR A 156 8.83 8.39 -9.18
N PRO A 157 8.37 7.69 -10.22
CA PRO A 157 7.26 6.74 -10.07
C PRO A 157 7.66 5.60 -9.13
N LEU A 158 6.69 5.02 -8.44
CA LEU A 158 6.89 3.81 -7.66
C LEU A 158 5.88 2.73 -8.05
N VAL A 159 6.27 1.47 -7.87
CA VAL A 159 5.40 0.29 -8.06
C VAL A 159 5.36 -0.50 -6.76
N ILE A 160 4.16 -0.94 -6.38
CA ILE A 160 3.92 -1.90 -5.31
C ILE A 160 3.88 -3.30 -5.95
N ASN A 161 4.80 -4.18 -5.55
CA ASN A 161 4.75 -5.59 -5.94
C ASN A 161 4.42 -6.46 -4.73
N THR A 162 3.60 -7.49 -4.94
CA THR A 162 3.20 -8.40 -3.89
C THR A 162 3.43 -9.86 -4.27
N LYS A 163 3.73 -10.67 -3.26
CA LYS A 163 3.82 -12.11 -3.39
C LYS A 163 3.24 -12.79 -2.18
N ALA A 164 2.07 -13.41 -2.33
CA ALA A 164 1.40 -14.16 -1.28
C ALA A 164 1.35 -15.64 -1.65
N ILE A 165 2.33 -16.41 -1.18
CA ILE A 165 2.52 -17.83 -1.54
C ILE A 165 2.93 -18.62 -0.30
N ASN A 166 2.33 -19.82 -0.14
CA ASN A 166 2.70 -20.78 0.91
C ASN A 166 2.73 -20.19 2.32
N GLY A 167 1.75 -19.33 2.64
CA GLY A 167 1.64 -18.71 3.96
C GLY A 167 2.61 -17.56 4.23
N LYS A 168 3.31 -17.08 3.21
CA LYS A 168 4.21 -15.93 3.28
C LYS A 168 3.69 -14.82 2.37
N LEU A 169 3.43 -13.64 2.94
CA LEU A 169 3.10 -12.41 2.23
C LEU A 169 4.33 -11.50 2.25
N THR A 170 4.92 -11.25 1.09
CA THR A 170 5.99 -10.27 0.89
C THR A 170 5.46 -9.13 0.03
N ILE A 171 5.69 -7.90 0.47
CA ILE A 171 5.38 -6.69 -0.29
C ILE A 171 6.68 -5.93 -0.51
N GLU A 172 6.87 -5.45 -1.72
CA GLU A 172 8.02 -4.65 -2.14
C GLU A 172 7.55 -3.33 -2.73
N ILE A 173 8.30 -2.26 -2.49
CA ILE A 173 8.19 -1.00 -3.22
C ILE A 173 9.42 -0.87 -4.10
N TRP A 174 9.18 -0.69 -5.40
CA TRP A 174 10.19 -0.44 -6.41
C TRP A 174 10.10 1.00 -6.90
N SER A 175 11.22 1.65 -7.12
CA SER A 175 11.31 3.01 -7.65
C SER A 175 12.70 3.25 -8.23
N ASN A 176 13.20 4.47 -8.17
CA ASN A 176 14.56 4.82 -8.57
C ASN A 176 15.56 4.57 -7.44
N GLU A 177 16.80 4.24 -7.78
CA GLU A 177 17.89 4.05 -6.80
C GLU A 177 18.17 5.31 -5.97
N ASP A 178 17.91 6.49 -6.50
CA ASP A 178 18.07 7.77 -5.82
C ASP A 178 16.86 8.19 -4.97
N ALA A 179 15.77 7.43 -4.98
CA ALA A 179 14.52 7.78 -4.30
C ALA A 179 14.69 8.00 -2.79
N LEU A 180 15.56 7.21 -2.14
CA LEU A 180 15.86 7.31 -0.71
C LEU A 180 16.94 8.33 -0.39
N LYS A 181 17.61 8.94 -1.37
CA LYS A 181 18.71 9.91 -1.18
C LYS A 181 19.81 9.39 -0.24
N GLY A 182 20.07 8.08 -0.27
CA GLY A 182 21.08 7.41 0.55
C GLY A 182 20.71 7.25 2.03
N ILE A 183 19.43 7.37 2.39
CA ILE A 183 18.94 7.22 3.76
C ILE A 183 18.29 5.83 3.92
N ASP A 184 18.69 5.10 4.97
CA ASP A 184 18.07 3.84 5.41
C ASP A 184 17.00 4.15 6.47
N TYR A 185 15.72 3.95 6.14
CA TYR A 185 14.61 4.24 7.03
C TYR A 185 14.18 3.03 7.84
N LYS A 186 13.94 3.23 9.14
CA LYS A 186 13.52 2.19 10.09
C LYS A 186 12.39 2.68 10.98
N PRO A 187 11.20 2.09 10.88
CA PRO A 187 10.14 2.32 11.85
C PRO A 187 10.47 1.61 13.16
N VAL A 188 10.33 2.32 14.26
CA VAL A 188 10.54 1.80 15.63
C VAL A 188 9.33 2.15 16.47
N SER A 189 8.78 1.15 17.17
CA SER A 189 7.66 1.33 18.09
C SER A 189 8.08 1.07 19.53
N TYR A 190 7.85 2.04 20.40
CA TYR A 190 8.06 1.92 21.85
C TYR A 190 6.73 1.62 22.52
N VAL A 191 6.65 0.43 23.13
CA VAL A 191 5.40 -0.10 23.71
C VAL A 191 5.46 -0.02 25.24
N SER A 192 4.43 0.59 25.83
CA SER A 192 4.21 0.60 27.27
C SER A 192 2.75 0.24 27.55
N GLY A 193 2.52 -0.91 28.17
CA GLY A 193 1.17 -1.43 28.39
C GLY A 193 0.40 -1.62 27.07
N ASN A 194 -0.72 -0.91 26.93
CA ASN A 194 -1.55 -0.93 25.72
C ASN A 194 -1.29 0.25 24.77
N VAL A 195 -0.25 1.05 25.00
CA VAL A 195 0.12 2.21 24.18
C VAL A 195 1.40 1.90 23.42
N ALA A 196 1.44 2.27 22.14
CA ALA A 196 2.61 2.17 21.28
C ALA A 196 2.89 3.51 20.61
N ASN A 197 4.05 4.10 20.88
CA ASN A 197 4.54 5.31 20.23
C ASN A 197 5.48 4.92 19.10
N THR A 198 5.13 5.25 17.86
CA THR A 198 5.86 4.85 16.67
C THR A 198 6.61 6.03 16.06
N TYR A 199 7.89 5.81 15.80
CA TYR A 199 8.80 6.76 15.16
C TYR A 199 9.35 6.18 13.87
N LEU A 200 9.63 7.05 12.91
CA LEU A 200 10.46 6.72 11.75
C LEU A 200 11.81 7.37 11.93
N TYR A 201 12.86 6.56 11.95
CA TYR A 201 14.24 6.99 11.96
C TYR A 201 14.84 6.79 10.57
N GLY A 202 15.75 7.70 10.18
CA GLY A 202 16.56 7.56 8.98
C GLY A 202 18.03 7.64 9.34
N TYR A 203 18.83 6.78 8.73
CA TYR A 203 20.26 6.68 8.95
C TYR A 203 21.01 6.89 7.64
N ASP A 204 22.11 7.63 7.69
CA ASP A 204 23.01 7.77 6.56
C ASP A 204 23.86 6.49 6.35
N LYS A 205 24.68 6.49 5.29
CA LYS A 205 25.60 5.38 4.98
C LYS A 205 26.63 5.08 6.07
N ASP A 206 26.92 6.05 6.94
CA ASP A 206 27.88 5.92 8.04
C ASP A 206 27.18 5.47 9.34
N GLY A 207 25.84 5.27 9.31
CA GLY A 207 25.02 4.83 10.44
C GLY A 207 24.60 5.97 11.38
N ASN A 208 24.83 7.23 11.02
CA ASN A 208 24.37 8.36 11.82
C ASN A 208 22.88 8.58 11.62
N LYS A 209 22.16 8.84 12.71
CA LYS A 209 20.74 9.20 12.63
C LYS A 209 20.59 10.60 12.07
N VAL A 210 20.05 10.74 10.86
CA VAL A 210 19.85 12.00 10.12
C VAL A 210 18.39 12.41 10.00
N TYR A 211 17.45 11.49 10.35
CA TYR A 211 16.03 11.76 10.32
C TYR A 211 15.33 11.12 11.52
N GLU A 212 14.39 11.85 12.10
CA GLU A 212 13.52 11.36 13.17
C GLU A 212 12.14 12.02 13.03
N LYS A 213 11.10 11.21 13.05
CA LYS A 213 9.73 11.69 13.02
C LYS A 213 8.83 10.79 13.88
N HIS A 214 8.14 11.39 14.86
CA HIS A 214 7.01 10.71 15.50
C HIS A 214 5.89 10.53 14.47
N ILE A 215 5.46 9.30 14.25
CA ILE A 215 4.41 8.98 13.26
C ILE A 215 3.04 9.03 13.93
N ASP A 216 2.86 8.24 14.99
CA ASP A 216 1.56 8.07 15.63
C ASP A 216 1.69 7.46 17.04
N THR A 217 0.65 7.64 17.85
CA THR A 217 0.46 6.96 19.14
C THR A 217 -0.77 6.04 19.03
N SER A 218 -0.51 4.75 19.00
CA SER A 218 -1.55 3.70 18.91
C SER A 218 -1.98 3.26 20.30
N VAL A 219 -3.29 3.13 20.51
CA VAL A 219 -3.87 2.64 21.79
C VAL A 219 -4.70 1.40 21.50
N TYR A 220 -4.43 0.32 22.21
CA TYR A 220 -5.12 -0.97 22.10
C TYR A 220 -6.00 -1.21 23.31
N ARG A 221 -7.08 -2.01 23.14
CA ARG A 221 -8.04 -2.35 24.18
C ARG A 221 -7.99 -3.83 24.55
#